data_8d46b2fd45fe7a07dc53ced7b2b81286
#
_entry.id   8d46b2fd45fe7a07dc53ced7b2b81286
#
_cell.length_a   1.000
_cell.length_b   1.000
_cell.length_c   1.000
_cell.angle_alpha   90.00
_cell.angle_beta   90.00
_cell.angle_gamma   90.00
#
_symmetry.space_group_name_H-M   'P 1'
#
loop_
_entity.id
_entity.type
_entity.pdbx_description
1 polymer ?
#
loop_
_entity_poly.entity_id
_entity_poly.type
_entity_poly.pdbx_seq_one_letter_code
_entity_poly.pdbx_strand_id
1 'polypeptide(L)'
;MNRAPLIGISRLRMGTDGHGVTTLVAFHDCPLRCKYCLNPQSLTDDAKVMVKTPEVVMQAIRKDELYYLATNGGVTFGGGEPLLRAEFIKELLELGAKQWHITIETSLNVPLQNLVLLFPYIHEYVVDIKDMNPCIYKAYNGRDNELVKSNLRWLIEQGKAENITCRIPLIPEFNTSEDQQSSKQELEAMGITRFDFFKYRTIINNQYDR
;
A
#
# COMPACT_ATOMS: atom_id res chain seq x y z
N MET A 1 -8.99 -18.82 14.98
CA MET A 1 -8.92 -17.36 14.93
C MET A 1 -7.71 -16.95 14.11
N ASN A 2 -7.94 -16.24 13.04
CA ASN A 2 -6.88 -15.70 12.19
C ASN A 2 -6.09 -14.63 12.97
N ARG A 3 -4.80 -14.53 12.74
CA ARG A 3 -3.93 -13.53 13.40
C ARG A 3 -2.98 -12.96 12.39
N ALA A 4 -2.71 -11.66 12.48
CA ALA A 4 -1.73 -11.01 11.63
C ALA A 4 -0.67 -10.25 12.43
N PRO A 5 0.58 -10.28 11.95
CA PRO A 5 1.66 -9.48 12.49
C PRO A 5 1.54 -8.05 11.97
N LEU A 6 1.47 -7.07 12.87
CA LEU A 6 1.41 -5.65 12.58
C LEU A 6 2.68 -4.95 13.04
N ILE A 7 3.18 -4.01 12.25
CA ILE A 7 4.24 -3.08 12.66
C ILE A 7 3.67 -1.85 13.37
N GLY A 8 2.38 -1.55 13.17
CA GLY A 8 1.72 -0.44 13.87
C GLY A 8 0.27 -0.21 13.44
N ILE A 9 -0.42 0.58 14.26
CA ILE A 9 -1.70 1.21 13.94
C ILE A 9 -1.53 2.71 14.19
N SER A 10 -1.59 3.52 13.14
CA SER A 10 -1.44 4.98 13.22
C SER A 10 -2.78 5.64 12.97
N ARG A 11 -3.31 6.26 14.02
CA ARG A 11 -4.67 6.82 14.05
C ARG A 11 -4.70 8.29 13.63
N LEU A 12 -5.87 8.76 13.18
CA LEU A 12 -6.18 10.17 12.89
C LEU A 12 -5.20 10.80 11.89
N ARG A 13 -4.89 10.08 10.83
CA ARG A 13 -4.06 10.60 9.73
C ARG A 13 -4.91 11.43 8.79
N MET A 14 -4.34 12.51 8.27
CA MET A 14 -5.04 13.44 7.38
C MET A 14 -4.18 13.73 6.13
N GLY A 15 -4.76 13.50 4.95
CA GLY A 15 -4.16 13.87 3.67
C GLY A 15 -2.92 13.09 3.23
N THR A 16 -2.61 11.96 3.88
CA THR A 16 -1.43 11.15 3.57
C THR A 16 -1.77 9.76 3.04
N ASP A 17 -2.85 9.15 3.53
CA ASP A 17 -3.13 7.73 3.32
C ASP A 17 -4.59 7.49 2.95
N GLY A 18 -5.12 8.16 1.94
CA GLY A 18 -6.51 8.03 1.52
C GLY A 18 -7.34 9.28 1.76
N HIS A 19 -8.66 9.15 1.61
CA HIS A 19 -9.60 10.27 1.69
C HIS A 19 -10.01 10.56 3.14
N GLY A 20 -10.17 11.84 3.49
CA GLY A 20 -10.63 12.28 4.80
C GLY A 20 -9.68 11.94 5.95
N VAL A 21 -10.23 11.69 7.13
CA VAL A 21 -9.47 11.18 8.29
C VAL A 21 -9.37 9.67 8.19
N THR A 22 -8.15 9.14 8.27
CA THR A 22 -7.89 7.70 8.15
C THR A 22 -7.13 7.14 9.35
N THR A 23 -7.23 5.84 9.53
CA THR A 23 -6.34 5.07 10.39
C THR A 23 -5.55 4.09 9.51
N LEU A 24 -4.23 4.18 9.55
CA LEU A 24 -3.35 3.23 8.88
C LEU A 24 -3.14 2.00 9.76
N VAL A 25 -3.50 0.83 9.23
CA VAL A 25 -3.15 -0.49 9.78
C VAL A 25 -1.96 -1.01 8.98
N ALA A 26 -0.78 -1.00 9.57
CA ALA A 26 0.47 -1.35 8.92
C ALA A 26 0.89 -2.78 9.25
N PHE A 27 0.95 -3.64 8.22
CA PHE A 27 1.31 -5.05 8.34
C PHE A 27 2.82 -5.28 8.27
N HIS A 28 3.26 -6.34 8.92
CA HIS A 28 4.58 -6.92 8.75
C HIS A 28 4.58 -7.86 7.53
N ASP A 29 5.76 -8.14 6.98
CA ASP A 29 6.06 -8.89 5.77
C ASP A 29 5.79 -8.13 4.45
N CYS A 30 6.71 -8.35 3.51
CA CYS A 30 6.59 -7.86 2.14
C CYS A 30 7.34 -8.81 1.19
N PRO A 31 6.84 -9.09 -0.03
CA PRO A 31 7.55 -9.91 -0.99
C PRO A 31 8.75 -9.20 -1.61
N LEU A 32 8.78 -7.86 -1.55
CA LEU A 32 9.84 -7.02 -2.09
C LEU A 32 10.95 -6.77 -1.08
N ARG A 33 12.15 -6.46 -1.58
CA ARG A 33 13.33 -6.06 -0.80
C ARG A 33 13.87 -4.73 -1.31
N CYS A 34 12.99 -3.71 -1.31
CA CYS A 34 13.30 -2.37 -1.80
C CYS A 34 14.49 -1.77 -1.07
N LYS A 35 15.47 -1.24 -1.81
CA LYS A 35 16.71 -0.66 -1.25
C LYS A 35 16.45 0.54 -0.36
N TYR A 36 15.42 1.34 -0.66
CA TYR A 36 14.98 2.50 0.13
C TYR A 36 13.59 2.26 0.72
N CYS A 37 13.41 1.12 1.43
CA CYS A 37 12.13 0.80 2.05
C CYS A 37 11.80 1.82 3.16
N LEU A 38 10.60 2.42 3.12
CA LEU A 38 10.14 3.37 4.14
C LEU A 38 9.75 2.66 5.45
N ASN A 39 9.49 1.36 5.38
CA ASN A 39 9.13 0.52 6.52
C ASN A 39 10.11 -0.67 6.66
N PRO A 40 11.42 -0.44 6.84
CA PRO A 40 12.40 -1.53 6.88
C PRO A 40 12.12 -2.52 8.01
N GLN A 41 11.47 -2.08 9.09
CA GLN A 41 11.02 -2.92 10.19
C GLN A 41 9.97 -3.96 9.75
N SER A 42 9.33 -3.80 8.60
CA SER A 42 8.41 -4.82 8.05
C SER A 42 9.15 -6.02 7.45
N LEU A 43 10.48 -5.94 7.32
CA LEU A 43 11.30 -6.93 6.62
C LEU A 43 12.26 -7.69 7.56
N THR A 44 12.25 -7.35 8.86
CA THR A 44 13.22 -7.89 9.84
C THR A 44 12.50 -8.77 10.86
N ASP A 45 13.10 -9.91 11.21
CA ASP A 45 12.57 -10.83 12.22
C ASP A 45 12.66 -10.25 13.65
N ASP A 46 13.55 -9.29 13.87
CA ASP A 46 13.75 -8.61 15.15
C ASP A 46 12.77 -7.45 15.43
N ALA A 47 11.86 -7.18 14.51
CA ALA A 47 10.89 -6.13 14.67
C ALA A 47 9.97 -6.39 15.87
N LYS A 48 9.63 -5.33 16.62
CA LYS A 48 8.56 -5.38 17.64
C LYS A 48 7.21 -5.54 16.93
N VAL A 49 6.88 -6.76 16.59
CA VAL A 49 5.67 -7.11 15.86
C VAL A 49 4.52 -7.35 16.84
N MET A 50 3.38 -6.71 16.61
CA MET A 50 2.17 -6.94 17.37
C MET A 50 1.30 -7.97 16.66
N VAL A 51 1.25 -9.20 17.16
CA VAL A 51 0.34 -10.22 16.61
C VAL A 51 -1.06 -10.00 17.17
N LYS A 52 -2.02 -9.64 16.32
CA LYS A 52 -3.39 -9.27 16.69
C LYS A 52 -4.44 -10.10 15.95
N THR A 53 -5.63 -10.25 16.54
CA THR A 53 -6.80 -10.81 15.87
C THR A 53 -7.62 -9.68 15.21
N PRO A 54 -8.52 -10.00 14.24
CA PRO A 54 -9.39 -9.01 13.60
C PRO A 54 -10.21 -8.19 14.61
N GLU A 55 -10.74 -8.83 15.66
CA GLU A 55 -11.57 -8.17 16.68
C GLU A 55 -10.78 -7.12 17.47
N VAL A 56 -9.54 -7.42 17.83
CA VAL A 56 -8.66 -6.49 18.55
C VAL A 56 -8.32 -5.28 17.69
N VAL A 57 -8.03 -5.51 16.40
CA VAL A 57 -7.78 -4.41 15.45
C VAL A 57 -9.05 -3.60 15.25
N MET A 58 -10.21 -4.25 15.04
CA MET A 58 -11.50 -3.59 14.89
C MET A 58 -11.82 -2.68 16.09
N GLN A 59 -11.60 -3.14 17.34
CA GLN A 59 -11.79 -2.33 18.53
C GLN A 59 -10.88 -1.09 18.56
N ALA A 60 -9.66 -1.19 18.00
CA ALA A 60 -8.73 -0.06 17.97
C ALA A 60 -9.16 0.98 16.94
N ILE A 61 -9.51 0.56 15.71
CA ILE A 61 -9.85 1.47 14.60
C ILE A 61 -11.25 2.08 14.79
N ARG A 62 -12.20 1.36 15.39
CA ARG A 62 -13.56 1.86 15.64
C ARG A 62 -13.60 3.07 16.59
N LYS A 63 -12.56 3.30 17.37
CA LYS A 63 -12.46 4.50 18.21
C LYS A 63 -12.50 5.81 17.43
N ASP A 64 -12.17 5.76 16.14
CA ASP A 64 -12.11 6.92 15.25
C ASP A 64 -13.31 6.99 14.29
N GLU A 65 -14.31 6.13 14.45
CA GLU A 65 -15.45 5.99 13.54
C GLU A 65 -16.20 7.32 13.29
N LEU A 66 -16.38 8.14 14.32
CA LEU A 66 -17.03 9.45 14.16
C LEU A 66 -16.26 10.37 13.20
N TYR A 67 -14.93 10.32 13.23
CA TYR A 67 -14.10 11.09 12.33
C TYR A 67 -14.17 10.54 10.88
N TYR A 68 -14.24 9.21 10.73
CA TYR A 68 -14.41 8.61 9.40
C TYR A 68 -15.73 9.04 8.78
N LEU A 69 -16.83 8.93 9.52
CA LEU A 69 -18.16 9.31 9.05
C LEU A 69 -18.26 10.81 8.73
N ALA A 70 -17.64 11.68 9.56
CA ALA A 70 -17.67 13.12 9.38
C ALA A 70 -16.85 13.59 8.16
N THR A 71 -15.87 12.82 7.70
CA THR A 71 -14.95 13.22 6.62
C THR A 71 -14.99 12.33 5.39
N ASN A 72 -15.90 11.36 5.33
CA ASN A 72 -15.91 10.26 4.36
C ASN A 72 -14.56 9.50 4.32
N GLY A 73 -13.90 9.42 5.45
CA GLY A 73 -12.65 8.71 5.64
C GLY A 73 -12.83 7.27 6.07
N GLY A 74 -11.78 6.66 6.62
CA GLY A 74 -11.87 5.28 7.07
C GLY A 74 -10.54 4.62 7.39
N VAL A 75 -10.27 3.48 6.77
CA VAL A 75 -9.08 2.68 7.09
C VAL A 75 -8.22 2.48 5.85
N THR A 76 -6.93 2.70 6.03
CA THR A 76 -5.91 2.36 5.03
C THR A 76 -5.11 1.16 5.51
N PHE A 77 -4.98 0.16 4.67
CA PHE A 77 -4.13 -0.99 4.89
C PHE A 77 -2.83 -0.83 4.13
N GLY A 78 -1.69 -0.94 4.83
CA GLY A 78 -0.37 -0.72 4.22
C GLY A 78 0.76 -1.31 5.08
N GLY A 79 1.93 -0.67 5.10
CA GLY A 79 3.09 -1.07 5.88
C GLY A 79 4.11 -1.85 5.07
N GLY A 80 4.14 -3.19 5.20
CA GLY A 80 4.80 -4.10 4.28
C GLY A 80 3.94 -4.31 3.04
N GLU A 81 3.39 -5.53 2.87
CA GLU A 81 2.42 -5.81 1.80
C GLU A 81 1.10 -6.34 2.41
N PRO A 82 0.06 -5.51 2.50
CA PRO A 82 -1.19 -5.89 3.16
C PRO A 82 -1.92 -7.03 2.45
N LEU A 83 -1.81 -7.16 1.14
CA LEU A 83 -2.45 -8.24 0.38
C LEU A 83 -1.95 -9.63 0.79
N LEU A 84 -0.78 -9.75 1.43
CA LEU A 84 -0.35 -11.02 2.04
C LEU A 84 -1.26 -11.47 3.20
N ARG A 85 -2.09 -10.56 3.73
CA ARG A 85 -3.01 -10.80 4.84
C ARG A 85 -4.47 -10.63 4.41
N ALA A 86 -4.78 -10.96 3.16
CA ALA A 86 -6.10 -10.74 2.58
C ALA A 86 -7.24 -11.39 3.37
N GLU A 87 -7.06 -12.64 3.83
CA GLU A 87 -8.05 -13.34 4.68
C GLU A 87 -8.30 -12.60 6.01
N PHE A 88 -7.22 -12.13 6.65
CA PHE A 88 -7.33 -11.35 7.89
C PHE A 88 -8.07 -10.03 7.68
N ILE A 89 -7.74 -9.31 6.59
CA ILE A 89 -8.39 -8.03 6.25
C ILE A 89 -9.86 -8.26 5.93
N LYS A 90 -10.20 -9.31 5.20
CA LYS A 90 -11.59 -9.69 4.92
C LYS A 90 -12.37 -9.91 6.21
N GLU A 91 -11.89 -10.79 7.11
CA GLU A 91 -12.52 -11.04 8.40
C GLU A 91 -12.70 -9.75 9.21
N LEU A 92 -11.68 -8.87 9.22
CA LEU A 92 -11.74 -7.59 9.91
C LEU A 92 -12.86 -6.71 9.34
N LEU A 93 -12.97 -6.58 8.02
CA LEU A 93 -13.97 -5.72 7.37
C LEU A 93 -15.40 -6.26 7.56
N GLU A 94 -15.57 -7.57 7.62
CA GLU A 94 -16.85 -8.22 7.90
C GLU A 94 -17.37 -7.96 9.32
N LEU A 95 -16.51 -7.54 10.26
CA LEU A 95 -16.92 -7.16 11.62
C LEU A 95 -17.67 -5.81 11.68
N GLY A 96 -17.80 -5.05 10.59
CA GLY A 96 -18.67 -3.87 10.58
C GLY A 96 -18.10 -2.57 10.00
N ALA A 97 -17.27 -2.66 8.97
CA ALA A 97 -16.68 -1.49 8.29
C ALA A 97 -17.52 -0.93 7.13
N LYS A 98 -18.82 -1.19 7.05
CA LYS A 98 -19.68 -0.95 5.88
C LYS A 98 -19.79 0.50 5.40
N GLN A 99 -19.54 1.46 6.28
CA GLN A 99 -19.66 2.90 5.97
C GLN A 99 -18.30 3.60 5.86
N TRP A 100 -17.22 2.86 6.03
CA TRP A 100 -15.88 3.44 5.99
C TRP A 100 -15.29 3.37 4.58
N HIS A 101 -14.54 4.39 4.22
CA HIS A 101 -13.75 4.35 3.00
C HIS A 101 -12.52 3.49 3.21
N ILE A 102 -12.38 2.43 2.42
CA ILE A 102 -11.29 1.47 2.56
C ILE A 102 -10.28 1.68 1.45
N THR A 103 -9.07 2.03 1.83
CA THR A 103 -7.92 2.21 0.94
C THR A 103 -6.90 1.11 1.18
N ILE A 104 -6.24 0.64 0.14
CA ILE A 104 -5.11 -0.28 0.24
C ILE A 104 -3.88 0.30 -0.46
N GLU A 105 -2.76 0.36 0.27
CA GLU A 105 -1.44 0.70 -0.26
C GLU A 105 -0.67 -0.59 -0.54
N THR A 106 -0.40 -0.87 -1.80
CA THR A 106 0.16 -2.16 -2.23
C THR A 106 1.15 -2.03 -3.36
N SER A 107 2.09 -2.96 -3.43
CA SER A 107 2.95 -3.12 -4.59
C SER A 107 2.29 -3.94 -5.71
N LEU A 108 1.17 -4.58 -5.47
CA LEU A 108 0.52 -5.58 -6.34
C LEU A 108 1.42 -6.78 -6.70
N ASN A 109 2.60 -6.94 -6.10
CA ASN A 109 3.48 -8.08 -6.39
C ASN A 109 3.11 -9.30 -5.52
N VAL A 110 1.87 -9.76 -5.69
CA VAL A 110 1.24 -10.84 -4.93
C VAL A 110 0.41 -11.73 -5.86
N PRO A 111 0.07 -12.96 -5.45
CA PRO A 111 -0.88 -13.80 -6.19
C PRO A 111 -2.24 -13.12 -6.37
N LEU A 112 -2.82 -13.21 -7.57
CA LEU A 112 -4.09 -12.57 -7.94
C LEU A 112 -5.25 -12.91 -6.97
N GLN A 113 -5.29 -14.14 -6.45
CA GLN A 113 -6.35 -14.56 -5.53
C GLN A 113 -6.46 -13.70 -4.27
N ASN A 114 -5.35 -13.13 -3.78
CA ASN A 114 -5.36 -12.23 -2.62
C ASN A 114 -6.07 -10.90 -2.95
N LEU A 115 -5.85 -10.41 -4.17
CA LEU A 115 -6.50 -9.21 -4.68
C LEU A 115 -8.00 -9.45 -4.91
N VAL A 116 -8.34 -10.56 -5.56
CA VAL A 116 -9.74 -10.96 -5.82
C VAL A 116 -10.54 -11.08 -4.53
N LEU A 117 -9.95 -11.64 -3.47
CA LEU A 117 -10.60 -11.81 -2.18
C LEU A 117 -11.03 -10.49 -1.54
N LEU A 118 -10.21 -9.44 -1.69
CA LEU A 118 -10.47 -8.12 -1.11
C LEU A 118 -11.21 -7.16 -2.05
N PHE A 119 -11.28 -7.48 -3.33
CA PHE A 119 -11.88 -6.61 -4.35
C PHE A 119 -13.25 -6.03 -3.97
N PRO A 120 -14.21 -6.79 -3.37
CA PRO A 120 -15.52 -6.27 -3.01
C PRO A 120 -15.51 -5.21 -1.90
N TYR A 121 -14.42 -5.12 -1.15
CA TYR A 121 -14.33 -4.27 0.04
C TYR A 121 -13.51 -3.00 -0.20
N ILE A 122 -12.62 -2.98 -1.21
CA ILE A 122 -11.68 -1.89 -1.44
C ILE A 122 -12.31 -0.81 -2.32
N HIS A 123 -12.27 0.42 -1.81
CA HIS A 123 -12.74 1.62 -2.51
C HIS A 123 -11.64 2.26 -3.34
N GLU A 124 -10.43 2.37 -2.80
CA GLU A 124 -9.27 2.96 -3.47
C GLU A 124 -8.02 2.09 -3.35
N TYR A 125 -7.23 2.10 -4.41
CA TYR A 125 -5.94 1.44 -4.50
C TYR A 125 -4.84 2.48 -4.68
N VAL A 126 -3.88 2.51 -3.78
CA VAL A 126 -2.63 3.26 -3.94
C VAL A 126 -1.55 2.25 -4.30
N VAL A 127 -1.14 2.28 -5.56
CA VAL A 127 -0.23 1.27 -6.12
C VAL A 127 1.17 1.83 -6.27
N ASP A 128 2.09 1.26 -5.52
CA ASP A 128 3.51 1.60 -5.58
C ASP A 128 4.19 0.92 -6.78
N ILE A 129 4.25 1.58 -7.91
CA ILE A 129 4.76 1.01 -9.18
C ILE A 129 6.26 0.72 -9.14
N LYS A 130 7.06 1.45 -8.39
CA LYS A 130 8.53 1.44 -8.36
C LYS A 130 9.15 1.81 -9.71
N ASP A 131 8.98 0.97 -10.75
CA ASP A 131 9.31 1.27 -12.14
C ASP A 131 8.59 0.29 -13.08
N MET A 132 8.20 0.71 -14.27
CA MET A 132 7.60 -0.17 -15.28
C MET A 132 8.66 -0.93 -16.10
N ASN A 133 9.91 -0.44 -16.14
CA ASN A 133 11.03 -1.16 -16.73
C ASN A 133 11.41 -2.37 -15.84
N PRO A 134 11.34 -3.61 -16.35
CA PRO A 134 11.58 -4.81 -15.54
C PRO A 134 13.02 -4.90 -15.00
N CYS A 135 14.00 -4.35 -15.72
CA CYS A 135 15.40 -4.35 -15.28
C CYS A 135 15.60 -3.44 -14.10
N ILE A 136 15.06 -2.21 -14.16
CA ILE A 136 15.12 -1.23 -13.05
C ILE A 136 14.35 -1.76 -11.85
N TYR A 137 13.12 -2.25 -12.06
CA TYR A 137 12.29 -2.82 -11.02
C TYR A 137 13.03 -3.93 -10.26
N LYS A 138 13.59 -4.90 -10.99
CA LYS A 138 14.32 -6.04 -10.40
C LYS A 138 15.59 -5.60 -9.69
N ALA A 139 16.36 -4.68 -10.25
CA ALA A 139 17.57 -4.15 -9.62
C ALA A 139 17.28 -3.46 -8.29
N TYR A 140 16.15 -2.75 -8.20
CA TYR A 140 15.73 -2.00 -7.01
C TYR A 140 15.17 -2.88 -5.90
N ASN A 141 14.35 -3.89 -6.21
CA ASN A 141 13.60 -4.63 -5.19
C ASN A 141 13.81 -6.15 -5.18
N GLY A 142 14.55 -6.71 -6.15
CA GLY A 142 14.90 -8.12 -6.23
C GLY A 142 13.84 -9.03 -6.86
N ARG A 143 12.70 -8.49 -7.34
CA ARG A 143 11.62 -9.23 -8.00
C ARG A 143 11.39 -8.71 -9.42
N ASP A 144 10.69 -9.49 -10.25
CA ASP A 144 10.12 -9.00 -11.50
C ASP A 144 8.81 -8.25 -11.27
N ASN A 145 8.34 -7.51 -12.29
CA ASN A 145 7.09 -6.73 -12.24
C ASN A 145 5.93 -7.37 -13.01
N GLU A 146 6.02 -8.63 -13.41
CA GLU A 146 4.99 -9.31 -14.19
C GLU A 146 3.66 -9.43 -13.40
N LEU A 147 3.75 -9.82 -12.10
CA LEU A 147 2.57 -9.87 -11.24
C LEU A 147 1.94 -8.47 -11.05
N VAL A 148 2.76 -7.43 -10.93
CA VAL A 148 2.27 -6.05 -10.80
C VAL A 148 1.48 -5.66 -12.04
N LYS A 149 2.05 -5.87 -13.23
CA LYS A 149 1.42 -5.55 -14.52
C LYS A 149 0.14 -6.36 -14.75
N SER A 150 0.13 -7.65 -14.43
CA SER A 150 -1.04 -8.52 -14.60
C SER A 150 -2.16 -8.16 -13.64
N ASN A 151 -1.85 -7.93 -12.36
CA ASN A 151 -2.83 -7.54 -11.34
C ASN A 151 -3.41 -6.15 -11.62
N LEU A 152 -2.59 -5.21 -12.11
CA LEU A 152 -3.05 -3.88 -12.49
C LEU A 152 -4.01 -3.95 -13.69
N ARG A 153 -3.68 -4.73 -14.73
CA ARG A 153 -4.60 -4.97 -15.87
C ARG A 153 -5.93 -5.56 -15.39
N TRP A 154 -5.86 -6.55 -14.51
CA TRP A 154 -7.06 -7.15 -13.97
C TRP A 154 -7.95 -6.12 -13.23
N LEU A 155 -7.38 -5.25 -12.38
CA LEU A 155 -8.14 -4.18 -11.73
C LEU A 155 -8.80 -3.22 -12.73
N ILE A 156 -8.10 -2.86 -13.79
CA ILE A 156 -8.61 -1.99 -14.86
C ILE A 156 -9.78 -2.68 -15.58
N GLU A 157 -9.64 -3.96 -15.94
CA GLU A 157 -10.69 -4.77 -16.56
C GLU A 157 -11.93 -4.93 -15.67
N GLN A 158 -11.76 -4.90 -14.34
CA GLN A 158 -12.86 -4.86 -13.37
C GLN A 158 -13.47 -3.46 -13.19
N GLY A 159 -13.06 -2.46 -13.97
CA GLY A 159 -13.61 -1.10 -13.93
C GLY A 159 -13.08 -0.23 -12.79
N LYS A 160 -11.93 -0.55 -12.20
CA LYS A 160 -11.35 0.21 -11.09
C LYS A 160 -10.33 1.29 -11.50
N ALA A 161 -10.14 1.56 -12.79
CA ALA A 161 -9.11 2.49 -13.26
C ALA A 161 -9.15 3.87 -12.55
N GLU A 162 -10.35 4.43 -12.35
CA GLU A 162 -10.54 5.73 -11.68
C GLU A 162 -10.28 5.68 -10.16
N ASN A 163 -10.26 4.48 -9.58
CA ASN A 163 -10.03 4.26 -8.15
C ASN A 163 -8.56 3.90 -7.85
N ILE A 164 -7.69 3.94 -8.86
CA ILE A 164 -6.26 3.63 -8.72
C ILE A 164 -5.45 4.91 -8.78
N THR A 165 -4.62 5.13 -7.77
CA THR A 165 -3.54 6.12 -7.79
C THR A 165 -2.22 5.38 -7.89
N CYS A 166 -1.48 5.57 -8.99
CA CYS A 166 -0.15 4.99 -9.17
C CYS A 166 0.91 5.93 -8.60
N ARG A 167 1.64 5.48 -7.59
CA ARG A 167 2.82 6.18 -7.07
C ARG A 167 4.05 5.79 -7.90
N ILE A 168 4.69 6.78 -8.52
CA ILE A 168 5.87 6.59 -9.36
C ILE A 168 7.06 7.35 -8.73
N PRO A 169 7.92 6.66 -7.96
CA PRO A 169 9.03 7.31 -7.29
C PRO A 169 10.18 7.65 -8.24
N LEU A 170 10.86 8.76 -7.97
CA LEU A 170 12.22 8.96 -8.43
C LEU A 170 13.18 8.32 -7.42
N ILE A 171 13.85 7.25 -7.84
CA ILE A 171 14.66 6.39 -6.97
C ILE A 171 16.13 6.68 -7.24
N PRO A 172 16.86 7.33 -6.32
CA PRO A 172 18.29 7.62 -6.50
C PRO A 172 19.07 6.36 -6.86
N GLU A 173 20.01 6.48 -7.79
CA GLU A 173 20.88 5.41 -8.30
C GLU A 173 20.19 4.30 -9.12
N PHE A 174 18.86 4.30 -9.22
CA PHE A 174 18.11 3.24 -9.91
C PHE A 174 17.35 3.71 -11.15
N ASN A 175 16.66 4.86 -11.05
CA ASN A 175 15.94 5.40 -12.21
C ASN A 175 16.15 6.91 -12.35
N THR A 176 15.81 7.42 -13.54
CA THR A 176 15.89 8.82 -13.91
C THR A 176 14.50 9.44 -14.04
N SER A 177 14.44 10.74 -14.26
CA SER A 177 13.17 11.42 -14.59
C SER A 177 12.55 10.92 -15.89
N GLU A 178 13.38 10.51 -16.86
CA GLU A 178 12.96 9.93 -18.13
C GLU A 178 12.32 8.55 -17.91
N ASP A 179 12.89 7.70 -17.04
CA ASP A 179 12.32 6.41 -16.68
C ASP A 179 10.98 6.57 -15.95
N GLN A 180 10.89 7.56 -15.05
CA GLN A 180 9.66 7.90 -14.34
C GLN A 180 8.57 8.35 -15.34
N GLN A 181 8.94 9.17 -16.33
CA GLN A 181 8.02 9.62 -17.37
C GLN A 181 7.61 8.46 -18.32
N SER A 182 8.52 7.56 -18.64
CA SER A 182 8.23 6.36 -19.43
C SER A 182 7.26 5.43 -18.70
N SER A 183 7.47 5.24 -17.39
CA SER A 183 6.54 4.48 -16.55
C SER A 183 5.14 5.11 -16.53
N LYS A 184 5.06 6.45 -16.43
CA LYS A 184 3.78 7.18 -16.51
C LYS A 184 3.08 6.93 -17.84
N GLN A 185 3.79 7.06 -18.98
CA GLN A 185 3.22 6.86 -20.30
C GLN A 185 2.68 5.43 -20.50
N GLU A 186 3.41 4.41 -20.03
CA GLU A 186 2.94 3.02 -20.09
C GLU A 186 1.64 2.84 -19.26
N LEU A 187 1.55 3.43 -18.08
CA LEU A 187 0.36 3.39 -17.23
C LEU A 187 -0.82 4.17 -17.82
N GLU A 188 -0.57 5.34 -18.43
CA GLU A 188 -1.61 6.11 -19.15
C GLU A 188 -2.17 5.30 -20.34
N ALA A 189 -1.32 4.61 -21.07
CA ALA A 189 -1.74 3.73 -22.16
C ALA A 189 -2.59 2.53 -21.66
N MET A 190 -2.43 2.14 -20.39
CA MET A 190 -3.28 1.14 -19.75
C MET A 190 -4.62 1.73 -19.22
N GLY A 191 -4.80 3.06 -19.22
CA GLY A 191 -6.02 3.74 -18.78
C GLY A 191 -5.95 4.33 -17.37
N ILE A 192 -4.79 4.39 -16.74
CA ILE A 192 -4.60 5.05 -15.44
C ILE A 192 -4.50 6.56 -15.63
N THR A 193 -5.20 7.32 -14.79
CA THR A 193 -5.26 8.79 -14.88
C THR A 193 -4.77 9.50 -13.62
N ARG A 194 -4.65 8.79 -12.49
CA ARG A 194 -4.26 9.36 -11.20
C ARG A 194 -2.83 8.93 -10.85
N PHE A 195 -1.94 9.90 -10.68
CA PHE A 195 -0.53 9.69 -10.38
C PHE A 195 -0.07 10.49 -9.18
N ASP A 196 0.82 9.91 -8.39
CA ASP A 196 1.55 10.56 -7.31
C ASP A 196 3.06 10.39 -7.56
N PHE A 197 3.76 11.51 -7.77
CA PHE A 197 5.19 11.53 -8.03
C PHE A 197 5.93 11.99 -6.79
N PHE A 198 6.89 11.20 -6.36
CA PHE A 198 7.73 11.58 -5.23
C PHE A 198 9.19 11.16 -5.45
N LYS A 199 10.08 11.75 -4.68
CA LYS A 199 11.49 11.39 -4.65
C LYS A 199 11.83 10.80 -3.29
N TYR A 200 12.46 9.63 -3.28
CA TYR A 200 13.01 9.09 -2.04
C TYR A 200 14.04 10.05 -1.47
N ARG A 201 13.88 10.41 -0.22
CA ARG A 201 14.92 11.11 0.55
C ARG A 201 15.82 10.03 1.11
N THR A 202 17.05 9.94 0.62
CA THR A 202 18.10 9.20 1.30
C THR A 202 18.33 9.90 2.65
N ILE A 203 18.13 9.19 3.75
CA ILE A 203 18.55 9.67 5.07
C ILE A 203 20.07 9.61 5.05
N ILE A 204 20.70 10.69 4.57
CA ILE A 204 22.09 10.94 4.88
C ILE A 204 22.06 11.17 6.39
N ASN A 205 22.84 10.38 7.16
CA ASN A 205 23.02 10.56 8.59
C ASN A 205 23.30 12.03 8.88
N ASN A 206 22.28 12.80 9.18
CA ASN A 206 22.43 14.11 9.76
C ASN A 206 22.88 13.86 11.21
N GLN A 207 24.18 13.89 11.43
CA GLN A 207 24.69 14.39 12.70
C GLN A 207 24.01 15.75 12.91
N TYR A 208 23.14 15.82 13.91
CA TYR A 208 22.64 17.07 14.43
C TYR A 208 23.86 17.81 14.98
N ASP A 209 24.42 18.72 14.19
CA ASP A 209 25.24 19.79 14.73
C ASP A 209 24.36 20.66 15.61
N ARG A 210 24.64 20.66 16.87
CA ARG A 210 24.03 21.46 17.93
C ARG A 210 24.46 22.94 17.82
#